data_97daea5644cd4d703e16453bdadbed26
#
_entry.id   97daea5644cd4d703e16453bdadbed26
#
_cell.length_a   1.000
_cell.length_b   1.000
_cell.length_c   1.000
_cell.angle_alpha   90.00
_cell.angle_beta   90.00
_cell.angle_gamma   90.00
#
_symmetry.space_group_name_H-M   'P 1'
#
loop_
_entity.id
_entity.type
_entity.pdbx_description
1 polymer ?
#
loop_
_entity_poly.entity_id
_entity_poly.type
_entity_poly.pdbx_seq_one_letter_code
_entity_poly.pdbx_strand_id
1 'polypeptide(L)'
;EKKLSKPEAGHLKKAGVAPKKYLKEFKLDGAADMNVGDEVKADTFAAGDKIDVTGISKGHGYQGVVKRHGAGRTPMTHGGGPVHRHAGSMGASSHQSRIFPGKIGAGQMGNEQVTIENLDVVKVDAELNMIVIRGAIPGPKGGLVYIRNTVKNNKVKNVELGISKNPQKASGRNPQKASARG
;
A
#
# COMPACT_ATOMS: atom_id res chain seq x y z
N GLU A 1 -3.93 28.35 -11.09
CA GLU A 1 -4.02 28.43 -12.56
C GLU A 1 -2.64 28.31 -13.25
N LYS A 2 -1.57 28.94 -12.75
CA LYS A 2 -0.25 28.95 -13.40
C LYS A 2 0.39 27.55 -13.61
N LYS A 3 -0.09 26.52 -12.94
CA LYS A 3 0.44 25.14 -13.01
C LYS A 3 -0.40 24.17 -13.85
N LEU A 4 -1.51 24.64 -14.42
CA LEU A 4 -2.37 23.84 -15.28
C LEU A 4 -2.13 24.18 -16.74
N SER A 5 -2.22 23.20 -17.61
CA SER A 5 -2.23 23.41 -19.05
C SER A 5 -3.53 24.10 -19.50
N LYS A 6 -3.49 24.84 -20.62
CA LYS A 6 -4.67 25.53 -21.13
C LYS A 6 -5.87 24.60 -21.39
N PRO A 7 -5.69 23.38 -21.96
CA PRO A 7 -6.80 22.44 -22.17
C PRO A 7 -7.44 21.98 -20.85
N GLU A 8 -6.63 21.67 -19.83
CA GLU A 8 -7.13 21.25 -18.52
C GLU A 8 -7.88 22.37 -17.82
N ALA A 9 -7.36 23.58 -17.86
CA ALA A 9 -8.04 24.76 -17.34
C ALA A 9 -9.38 25.00 -18.05
N GLY A 10 -9.44 24.83 -19.37
CA GLY A 10 -10.68 24.95 -20.15
C GLY A 10 -11.71 23.89 -19.78
N HIS A 11 -11.28 22.64 -19.54
CA HIS A 11 -12.14 21.55 -19.11
C HIS A 11 -12.80 21.85 -17.75
N LEU A 12 -12.01 22.26 -16.76
CA LEU A 12 -12.53 22.62 -15.42
C LEU A 12 -13.41 23.87 -15.45
N LYS A 13 -13.06 24.87 -16.27
CA LYS A 13 -13.85 26.09 -16.43
C LYS A 13 -15.23 25.79 -17.06
N LYS A 14 -15.31 24.85 -18.02
CA LYS A 14 -16.59 24.40 -18.60
C LYS A 14 -17.50 23.77 -17.54
N ALA A 15 -16.93 23.07 -16.57
CA ALA A 15 -17.65 22.48 -15.44
C ALA A 15 -17.95 23.48 -14.30
N GLY A 16 -17.47 24.72 -14.38
CA GLY A 16 -17.65 25.72 -13.32
C GLY A 16 -16.90 25.43 -12.02
N VAL A 17 -15.91 24.53 -12.06
CA VAL A 17 -15.18 24.05 -10.87
C VAL A 17 -13.82 24.74 -10.78
N ALA A 18 -13.38 25.01 -9.54
CA ALA A 18 -12.06 25.55 -9.28
C ALA A 18 -10.93 24.61 -9.81
N PRO A 19 -9.76 25.16 -10.20
CA PRO A 19 -8.64 24.38 -10.70
C PRO A 19 -8.24 23.26 -9.77
N LYS A 20 -8.24 22.01 -10.26
CA LYS A 20 -7.87 20.80 -9.51
C LYS A 20 -6.63 20.17 -10.14
N LYS A 21 -5.75 19.59 -9.31
CA LYS A 21 -4.49 18.97 -9.75
C LYS A 21 -4.68 17.56 -10.28
N TYR A 22 -5.61 16.81 -9.70
CA TYR A 22 -5.82 15.41 -10.02
C TYR A 22 -7.24 15.21 -10.52
N LEU A 23 -7.36 14.50 -11.62
CA LEU A 23 -8.63 14.06 -12.18
C LEU A 23 -8.62 12.53 -12.23
N LYS A 24 -9.65 11.88 -11.73
CA LYS A 24 -9.78 10.43 -11.72
C LYS A 24 -11.24 10.02 -11.84
N GLU A 25 -11.48 9.04 -12.68
CA GLU A 25 -12.80 8.44 -12.85
C GLU A 25 -13.02 7.30 -11.86
N PHE A 26 -14.19 7.26 -11.27
CA PHE A 26 -14.68 6.19 -10.41
C PHE A 26 -16.00 5.67 -10.93
N LYS A 27 -16.19 4.35 -10.88
CA LYS A 27 -17.51 3.73 -11.06
C LYS A 27 -18.17 3.67 -9.68
N LEU A 28 -19.25 4.41 -9.51
CA LEU A 28 -20.03 4.48 -8.28
C LEU A 28 -21.47 4.06 -8.59
N ASP A 29 -22.05 3.23 -7.75
CA ASP A 29 -23.41 2.73 -7.94
C ASP A 29 -24.46 3.86 -7.85
N GLY A 30 -24.19 4.89 -7.06
CA GLY A 30 -25.04 6.10 -6.92
C GLY A 30 -24.60 7.32 -7.74
N ALA A 31 -23.82 7.13 -8.81
CA ALA A 31 -23.28 8.25 -9.59
C ALA A 31 -24.37 9.11 -10.26
N ALA A 32 -25.56 8.57 -10.50
CA ALA A 32 -26.68 9.29 -11.09
C ALA A 32 -27.26 10.38 -10.18
N ASP A 33 -27.06 10.27 -8.88
CA ASP A 33 -27.60 11.20 -7.88
C ASP A 33 -26.62 12.36 -7.56
N MET A 34 -25.42 12.33 -8.16
CA MET A 34 -24.38 13.33 -7.95
C MET A 34 -24.40 14.41 -9.02
N ASN A 35 -24.23 15.65 -8.61
CA ASN A 35 -24.15 16.81 -9.51
C ASN A 35 -22.70 17.28 -9.67
N VAL A 36 -22.44 17.95 -10.79
CA VAL A 36 -21.13 18.56 -11.04
C VAL A 36 -20.89 19.69 -10.03
N GLY A 37 -19.82 19.58 -9.25
CA GLY A 37 -19.48 20.54 -8.22
C GLY A 37 -19.70 20.04 -6.79
N ASP A 38 -20.36 18.89 -6.62
CA ASP A 38 -20.57 18.29 -5.30
C ASP A 38 -19.23 17.89 -4.67
N GLU A 39 -19.10 18.08 -3.37
CA GLU A 39 -17.92 17.74 -2.61
C GLU A 39 -18.16 16.50 -1.76
N VAL A 40 -17.41 15.43 -2.04
CA VAL A 40 -17.35 14.23 -1.21
C VAL A 40 -16.26 14.41 -0.16
N LYS A 41 -16.64 14.40 1.12
CA LYS A 41 -15.73 14.60 2.26
C LYS A 41 -15.39 13.27 2.93
N ALA A 42 -14.55 13.35 3.96
CA ALA A 42 -14.07 12.19 4.72
C ALA A 42 -15.20 11.44 5.46
N ASP A 43 -16.34 12.05 5.70
CA ASP A 43 -17.53 11.49 6.35
C ASP A 43 -18.20 10.31 5.61
N THR A 44 -17.80 10.10 4.36
CA THR A 44 -18.19 8.91 3.58
C THR A 44 -17.75 7.60 4.25
N PHE A 45 -16.69 7.64 5.07
CA PHE A 45 -16.19 6.48 5.83
C PHE A 45 -16.49 6.63 7.31
N ALA A 46 -16.73 5.52 7.98
CA ALA A 46 -16.94 5.48 9.42
C ALA A 46 -15.76 4.83 10.17
N ALA A 47 -15.61 5.17 11.46
CA ALA A 47 -14.62 4.49 12.29
C ALA A 47 -14.99 3.01 12.45
N GLY A 48 -14.01 2.14 12.25
CA GLY A 48 -14.18 0.68 12.25
C GLY A 48 -14.35 0.06 10.85
N ASP A 49 -14.53 0.87 9.81
CA ASP A 49 -14.63 0.37 8.45
C ASP A 49 -13.33 -0.30 8.00
N LYS A 50 -13.50 -1.31 7.14
CA LYS A 50 -12.39 -1.98 6.46
C LYS A 50 -12.25 -1.43 5.05
N ILE A 51 -11.05 -0.96 4.74
CA ILE A 51 -10.76 -0.27 3.48
C ILE A 51 -9.54 -0.86 2.77
N ASP A 52 -9.54 -0.69 1.45
CA ASP A 52 -8.40 -0.96 0.59
C ASP A 52 -7.80 0.38 0.14
N VAL A 53 -6.49 0.52 0.28
CA VAL A 53 -5.78 1.75 -0.09
C VAL A 53 -4.82 1.47 -1.24
N THR A 54 -5.03 2.16 -2.34
CA THR A 54 -4.20 2.06 -3.54
C THR A 54 -3.39 3.33 -3.73
N GLY A 55 -2.09 3.19 -3.97
CA GLY A 55 -1.20 4.33 -4.23
C GLY A 55 0.03 3.92 -5.01
N ILE A 56 0.85 4.90 -5.37
CA ILE A 56 2.13 4.65 -6.02
C ILE A 56 3.19 4.48 -4.95
N SER A 57 3.85 3.34 -4.93
CA SER A 57 4.90 3.02 -3.97
C SER A 57 6.13 3.93 -4.11
N LYS A 58 6.94 4.05 -3.06
CA LYS A 58 8.20 4.78 -3.13
C LYS A 58 9.14 4.13 -4.15
N GLY A 59 9.70 4.91 -5.06
CA GLY A 59 10.70 4.44 -6.01
C GLY A 59 12.04 4.16 -5.34
N HIS A 60 12.71 3.09 -5.77
CA HIS A 60 14.04 2.71 -5.31
C HIS A 60 15.06 2.63 -6.45
N GLY A 61 14.64 2.97 -7.67
CA GLY A 61 15.47 2.88 -8.86
C GLY A 61 15.81 1.44 -9.26
N TYR A 62 16.87 1.26 -10.02
CA TYR A 62 17.34 -0.06 -10.44
C TYR A 62 18.00 -0.80 -9.27
N GLN A 63 17.50 -1.96 -8.92
CA GLN A 63 17.98 -2.76 -7.80
C GLN A 63 18.37 -4.16 -8.23
N GLY A 64 19.42 -4.70 -7.57
CA GLY A 64 19.84 -6.07 -7.75
C GLY A 64 18.84 -7.07 -7.17
N VAL A 65 18.95 -8.32 -7.61
CA VAL A 65 18.06 -9.43 -7.26
C VAL A 65 17.91 -9.66 -5.76
N VAL A 66 18.97 -9.44 -4.99
CA VAL A 66 18.97 -9.61 -3.53
C VAL A 66 18.00 -8.63 -2.86
N LYS A 67 18.05 -7.35 -3.24
CA LYS A 67 17.14 -6.33 -2.66
C LYS A 67 15.75 -6.40 -3.26
N ARG A 68 15.65 -6.64 -4.57
CA ARG A 68 14.38 -6.60 -5.29
C ARG A 68 13.48 -7.78 -4.96
N HIS A 69 14.06 -8.99 -4.79
CA HIS A 69 13.32 -10.24 -4.60
C HIS A 69 13.69 -11.00 -3.33
N GLY A 70 14.56 -10.45 -2.47
CA GLY A 70 14.97 -11.14 -1.25
C GLY A 70 15.82 -12.40 -1.49
N ALA A 71 16.48 -12.50 -2.64
CA ALA A 71 17.30 -13.65 -2.98
C ALA A 71 18.48 -13.80 -2.01
N GLY A 72 18.87 -15.05 -1.73
CA GLY A 72 20.07 -15.35 -0.93
C GLY A 72 21.34 -14.80 -1.58
N ARG A 73 22.25 -14.38 -0.77
CA ARG A 73 23.60 -14.01 -1.19
C ARG A 73 24.57 -15.16 -0.96
N THR A 74 25.64 -15.25 -1.76
CA THR A 74 26.72 -16.20 -1.51
C THR A 74 27.51 -15.82 -0.26
N PRO A 75 28.12 -16.82 0.44
CA PRO A 75 29.01 -16.57 1.57
C PRO A 75 30.20 -15.68 1.17
N MET A 76 30.69 -14.91 2.12
CA MET A 76 31.86 -14.03 1.94
C MET A 76 33.19 -14.76 2.09
N THR A 77 33.18 -16.00 2.61
CA THR A 77 34.31 -16.84 2.93
C THR A 77 34.15 -18.24 2.37
N HIS A 78 35.05 -19.17 2.69
CA HIS A 78 35.03 -20.58 2.25
C HIS A 78 35.11 -20.75 0.72
N GLY A 79 35.98 -19.99 0.05
CA GLY A 79 36.22 -20.11 -1.38
C GLY A 79 35.16 -19.52 -2.27
N GLY A 80 34.23 -18.74 -1.72
CA GLY A 80 33.11 -18.16 -2.48
C GLY A 80 33.48 -17.13 -3.56
N GLY A 81 34.71 -16.60 -3.54
CA GLY A 81 35.16 -15.59 -4.50
C GLY A 81 34.37 -14.28 -4.49
N PRO A 82 34.55 -13.38 -5.46
CA PRO A 82 33.96 -12.03 -5.46
C PRO A 82 32.54 -11.97 -6.01
N VAL A 83 31.74 -13.03 -5.86
CA VAL A 83 30.39 -13.15 -6.44
C VAL A 83 29.24 -12.98 -5.43
N HIS A 84 29.43 -12.13 -4.44
CA HIS A 84 28.58 -12.06 -3.24
C HIS A 84 27.11 -11.69 -3.48
N ARG A 85 26.82 -10.86 -4.48
CA ARG A 85 25.48 -10.32 -4.74
C ARG A 85 25.00 -10.56 -6.18
N HIS A 86 25.53 -11.55 -6.82
CA HIS A 86 25.20 -11.89 -8.20
C HIS A 86 23.88 -12.67 -8.30
N ALA A 87 23.30 -12.68 -9.49
CA ALA A 87 22.01 -13.33 -9.75
C ALA A 87 22.09 -14.87 -9.73
N GLY A 88 23.29 -15.45 -9.78
CA GLY A 88 23.50 -16.89 -9.86
C GLY A 88 23.19 -17.48 -11.23
N SER A 89 22.82 -18.75 -11.28
CA SER A 89 22.51 -19.44 -12.54
C SER A 89 21.34 -18.78 -13.29
N MET A 90 21.48 -18.63 -14.60
CA MET A 90 20.46 -18.10 -15.48
C MET A 90 19.59 -19.18 -16.14
N GLY A 91 19.84 -20.44 -15.84
CA GLY A 91 19.09 -21.60 -16.35
C GLY A 91 19.98 -22.70 -16.91
N ALA A 92 19.38 -23.73 -17.49
CA ALA A 92 20.07 -24.82 -18.17
C ALA A 92 20.59 -24.38 -19.54
N SER A 93 21.71 -24.93 -19.99
CA SER A 93 22.37 -24.51 -21.24
C SER A 93 21.94 -25.28 -22.50
N SER A 94 21.75 -26.60 -22.41
CA SER A 94 21.73 -27.46 -23.60
C SER A 94 20.48 -27.39 -24.47
N HIS A 95 19.28 -27.46 -23.86
CA HIS A 95 18.03 -27.51 -24.66
C HIS A 95 17.31 -26.17 -24.80
N GLN A 96 17.62 -25.22 -23.99
CA GLN A 96 16.87 -23.97 -23.93
C GLN A 96 17.47 -22.88 -24.78
N SER A 97 18.79 -22.80 -24.86
CA SER A 97 19.57 -21.77 -25.58
C SER A 97 19.12 -20.32 -25.34
N ARG A 98 18.34 -20.10 -24.27
CA ARG A 98 17.77 -18.81 -23.89
C ARG A 98 17.46 -18.75 -22.39
N ILE A 99 17.26 -17.53 -21.89
CA ILE A 99 16.67 -17.29 -20.58
C ILE A 99 15.17 -17.24 -20.72
N PHE A 100 14.45 -17.99 -19.88
CA PHE A 100 13.00 -18.02 -19.95
C PHE A 100 12.37 -16.69 -19.48
N PRO A 101 11.21 -16.31 -20.05
CA PRO A 101 10.40 -15.22 -19.53
C PRO A 101 10.05 -15.44 -18.06
N GLY A 102 9.97 -14.34 -17.30
CA GLY A 102 9.65 -14.41 -15.86
C GLY A 102 10.82 -14.79 -14.97
N LYS A 103 12.04 -14.96 -15.49
CA LYS A 103 13.24 -15.16 -14.66
C LYS A 103 13.43 -13.99 -13.70
N ILE A 104 13.54 -14.30 -12.41
CA ILE A 104 13.83 -13.32 -11.36
C ILE A 104 15.21 -12.70 -11.61
N GLY A 105 15.24 -11.38 -11.69
CA GLY A 105 16.47 -10.63 -12.00
C GLY A 105 16.47 -9.21 -11.44
N ALA A 106 17.57 -8.51 -11.69
CA ALA A 106 17.68 -7.09 -11.38
C ALA A 106 16.72 -6.27 -12.25
N GLY A 107 16.29 -5.10 -11.75
CA GLY A 107 15.41 -4.20 -12.47
C GLY A 107 14.88 -3.07 -11.60
N GLN A 108 13.99 -2.28 -12.16
CA GLN A 108 13.29 -1.22 -11.45
C GLN A 108 12.54 -1.80 -10.24
N MET A 109 12.69 -1.14 -9.09
CA MET A 109 11.98 -1.47 -7.85
C MET A 109 11.21 -0.25 -7.36
N GLY A 110 9.96 -0.46 -7.00
CA GLY A 110 9.07 0.62 -6.58
C GLY A 110 8.60 1.52 -7.73
N ASN A 111 7.93 2.62 -7.39
CA ASN A 111 7.22 3.49 -8.32
C ASN A 111 6.17 2.73 -9.13
N GLU A 112 5.54 1.77 -8.47
CA GLU A 112 4.50 0.91 -9.02
C GLU A 112 3.19 1.14 -8.24
N GLN A 113 2.06 0.95 -8.90
CA GLN A 113 0.78 0.98 -8.22
C GLN A 113 0.64 -0.25 -7.33
N VAL A 114 0.44 -0.02 -6.04
CA VAL A 114 0.27 -1.06 -5.02
C VAL A 114 -1.03 -0.81 -4.28
N THR A 115 -1.78 -1.88 -4.03
CA THR A 115 -2.98 -1.86 -3.19
C THR A 115 -2.71 -2.63 -1.91
N ILE A 116 -2.92 -1.98 -0.78
CA ILE A 116 -2.90 -2.63 0.53
C ILE A 116 -4.34 -2.81 0.96
N GLU A 117 -4.73 -4.06 1.12
CA GLU A 117 -6.10 -4.44 1.40
C GLU A 117 -6.36 -4.57 2.89
N ASN A 118 -7.61 -4.36 3.27
CA ASN A 118 -8.13 -4.70 4.59
C ASN A 118 -7.49 -3.91 5.75
N LEU A 119 -7.32 -2.61 5.56
CA LEU A 119 -6.87 -1.69 6.60
C LEU A 119 -8.07 -1.22 7.44
N ASP A 120 -7.81 -0.89 8.71
CA ASP A 120 -8.82 -0.38 9.64
C ASP A 120 -8.85 1.14 9.64
N VAL A 121 -10.03 1.73 9.52
CA VAL A 121 -10.27 3.14 9.83
C VAL A 121 -10.41 3.29 11.34
N VAL A 122 -9.51 4.04 11.95
CA VAL A 122 -9.51 4.27 13.41
C VAL A 122 -10.40 5.45 13.80
N LYS A 123 -10.27 6.55 13.07
CA LYS A 123 -11.01 7.79 13.33
C LYS A 123 -11.26 8.51 12.01
N VAL A 124 -12.42 9.13 11.90
CA VAL A 124 -12.76 10.08 10.86
C VAL A 124 -13.05 11.43 11.52
N ASP A 125 -12.49 12.49 10.98
CA ASP A 125 -12.67 13.85 11.46
C ASP A 125 -13.22 14.68 10.30
N ALA A 126 -14.49 15.04 10.38
CA ALA A 126 -15.20 15.77 9.34
C ALA A 126 -14.77 17.25 9.28
N GLU A 127 -14.39 17.85 10.41
CA GLU A 127 -13.97 19.26 10.46
C GLU A 127 -12.62 19.47 9.76
N LEU A 128 -11.67 18.58 10.03
CA LEU A 128 -10.34 18.59 9.41
C LEU A 128 -10.30 17.87 8.05
N ASN A 129 -11.40 17.25 7.63
CA ASN A 129 -11.49 16.39 6.45
C ASN A 129 -10.37 15.33 6.41
N MET A 130 -10.21 14.61 7.53
CA MET A 130 -9.11 13.69 7.79
C MET A 130 -9.60 12.30 8.14
N ILE A 131 -8.94 11.28 7.58
CA ILE A 131 -9.17 9.86 7.89
C ILE A 131 -7.89 9.30 8.50
N VAL A 132 -8.00 8.72 9.68
CA VAL A 132 -6.88 8.04 10.37
C VAL A 132 -6.99 6.54 10.11
N ILE A 133 -6.00 5.99 9.44
CA ILE A 133 -5.95 4.59 9.03
C ILE A 133 -4.84 3.87 9.80
N ARG A 134 -5.14 2.68 10.31
CA ARG A 134 -4.17 1.82 10.96
C ARG A 134 -3.47 0.94 9.94
N GLY A 135 -2.15 1.13 9.77
CA GLY A 135 -1.33 0.29 8.91
C GLY A 135 -0.45 1.09 7.96
N ALA A 136 0.12 0.41 6.98
CA ALA A 136 1.01 1.02 5.99
C ALA A 136 0.23 1.55 4.80
N ILE A 137 0.49 2.79 4.42
CA ILE A 137 -0.08 3.42 3.22
C ILE A 137 1.03 3.51 2.16
N PRO A 138 0.77 3.12 0.90
CA PRO A 138 1.79 3.16 -0.14
C PRO A 138 2.14 4.59 -0.54
N GLY A 139 3.41 4.84 -0.78
CA GLY A 139 3.92 6.09 -1.33
C GLY A 139 4.60 7.04 -0.34
N PRO A 140 5.08 8.19 -0.83
CA PRO A 140 5.66 9.26 -0.03
C PRO A 140 4.58 10.12 0.63
N LYS A 141 4.99 10.95 1.61
CA LYS A 141 4.11 11.98 2.18
C LYS A 141 3.61 12.93 1.09
N GLY A 142 2.32 13.28 1.14
CA GLY A 142 1.69 14.13 0.14
C GLY A 142 1.38 13.43 -1.20
N GLY A 143 1.59 12.12 -1.28
CA GLY A 143 1.19 11.32 -2.44
C GLY A 143 -0.32 11.15 -2.52
N LEU A 144 -0.83 10.96 -3.75
CA LEU A 144 -2.23 10.64 -3.99
C LEU A 144 -2.48 9.17 -3.66
N VAL A 145 -3.55 8.90 -2.92
CA VAL A 145 -4.03 7.55 -2.63
C VAL A 145 -5.52 7.45 -2.94
N TYR A 146 -5.94 6.27 -3.35
CA TYR A 146 -7.34 5.94 -3.60
C TYR A 146 -7.81 5.01 -2.49
N ILE A 147 -8.90 5.38 -1.84
CA ILE A 147 -9.51 4.63 -0.75
C ILE A 147 -10.83 4.08 -1.24
N ARG A 148 -11.07 2.81 -1.00
CA ARG A 148 -12.34 2.14 -1.29
C ARG A 148 -12.67 1.15 -0.19
N ASN A 149 -13.93 0.79 -0.06
CA ASN A 149 -14.33 -0.29 0.83
C ASN A 149 -13.66 -1.59 0.41
N THR A 150 -13.27 -2.41 1.39
CA THR A 150 -12.63 -3.69 1.10
C THR A 150 -13.57 -4.64 0.37
N VAL A 151 -13.03 -5.38 -0.60
CA VAL A 151 -13.75 -6.46 -1.29
C VAL A 151 -13.77 -7.74 -0.45
N LYS A 152 -12.87 -7.86 0.53
CA LYS A 152 -12.79 -9.03 1.40
C LYS A 152 -13.92 -9.02 2.42
N ASN A 153 -14.71 -10.10 2.46
CA ASN A 153 -15.70 -10.33 3.51
C ASN A 153 -14.99 -10.52 4.85
N ASN A 154 -14.82 -9.44 5.57
CA ASN A 154 -14.41 -9.51 6.95
C ASN A 154 -15.67 -9.72 7.79
N LYS A 155 -15.80 -10.88 8.40
CA LYS A 155 -16.68 -11.02 9.56
C LYS A 155 -16.26 -9.90 10.51
N VAL A 156 -17.15 -8.96 10.77
CA VAL A 156 -16.95 -7.91 11.77
C VAL A 156 -16.59 -8.65 13.06
N LYS A 157 -15.30 -8.68 13.37
CA LYS A 157 -14.89 -9.00 14.72
C LYS A 157 -15.37 -7.79 15.49
N ASN A 158 -16.42 -7.95 16.29
CA ASN A 158 -16.75 -6.97 17.32
C ASN A 158 -15.45 -6.68 18.04
N VAL A 159 -14.87 -5.53 17.76
CA VAL A 159 -13.72 -5.01 18.47
C VAL A 159 -14.29 -4.51 19.80
N GLU A 160 -14.71 -5.45 20.64
CA GLU A 160 -14.74 -5.22 22.05
C GLU A 160 -13.30 -4.92 22.45
N LEU A 161 -13.07 -3.68 22.76
CA LEU A 161 -11.80 -3.11 23.14
C LEU A 161 -11.02 -4.07 24.08
N GLY A 162 -10.06 -4.77 23.49
CA GLY A 162 -8.80 -4.98 24.18
C GLY A 162 -8.66 -6.17 25.12
N ILE A 163 -9.63 -7.00 25.38
CA ILE A 163 -9.41 -8.16 26.24
C ILE A 163 -9.25 -9.40 25.38
N SER A 164 -8.02 -9.85 25.22
CA SER A 164 -7.72 -11.12 24.55
C SER A 164 -8.46 -12.24 25.29
N LYS A 165 -9.26 -13.05 24.56
CA LYS A 165 -9.89 -14.26 25.11
C LYS A 165 -8.87 -15.35 25.51
N ASN A 166 -7.59 -15.16 25.21
CA ASN A 166 -6.51 -16.02 25.66
C ASN A 166 -6.04 -15.54 27.04
N PRO A 167 -6.22 -16.35 28.12
CA PRO A 167 -5.86 -15.97 29.49
C PRO A 167 -4.39 -15.55 29.64
N GLN A 168 -3.48 -16.15 28.86
CA GLN A 168 -2.05 -15.81 28.88
C GLN A 168 -1.75 -14.44 28.27
N LYS A 169 -2.57 -13.97 27.32
CA LYS A 169 -2.44 -12.63 26.72
C LYS A 169 -3.22 -11.57 27.48
N ALA A 170 -4.31 -11.96 28.15
CA ALA A 170 -5.13 -11.05 28.94
C ALA A 170 -4.41 -10.57 30.22
N SER A 171 -3.58 -11.42 30.83
CA SER A 171 -2.86 -11.08 32.07
C SER A 171 -1.64 -10.17 31.85
N GLY A 172 -1.20 -9.94 30.60
CA GLY A 172 -0.01 -9.13 30.29
C GLY A 172 1.30 -9.63 30.93
N ARG A 173 1.26 -10.72 31.68
CA ARG A 173 2.39 -11.36 32.37
C ARG A 173 2.50 -12.82 31.95
N ASN A 174 3.65 -13.18 31.41
CA ASN A 174 4.01 -14.58 31.28
C ASN A 174 4.43 -15.09 32.68
N PRO A 175 3.69 -16.02 33.30
CA PRO A 175 3.97 -16.49 34.66
C PRO A 175 5.38 -17.12 34.77
N GLN A 176 5.91 -17.66 33.70
CA GLN A 176 7.28 -18.24 33.68
C GLN A 176 8.41 -17.20 33.77
N LYS A 177 8.15 -15.92 33.38
CA LYS A 177 9.14 -14.84 33.54
C LYS A 177 9.09 -14.17 34.92
N ALA A 178 8.04 -14.37 35.68
CA ALA A 178 7.90 -13.79 37.02
C ALA A 178 8.71 -14.56 38.05
N SER A 179 8.90 -15.88 37.87
CA SER A 179 9.67 -16.73 38.81
C SER A 179 11.21 -16.67 38.60
N ALA A 180 11.68 -16.07 37.51
CA ALA A 180 13.11 -15.92 37.21
C ALA A 180 13.73 -14.60 37.74
N ARG A 181 12.99 -13.83 38.54
CA ARG A 181 13.43 -12.58 39.16
C ARG A 181 13.20 -12.54 40.69
N GLY A 182 13.19 -13.70 41.29
CA GLY A 182 13.31 -13.86 42.77
C GLY A 182 14.74 -14.14 43.16
#